data_35ba4bf2639a9b6f0e4ae1107beab6d9
#
_entry.id   35ba4bf2639a9b6f0e4ae1107beab6d9
#
_cell.length_a   1.000
_cell.length_b   1.000
_cell.length_c   1.000
_cell.angle_alpha   90.00
_cell.angle_beta   90.00
_cell.angle_gamma   90.00
#
_symmetry.space_group_name_H-M   'P 1'
#
loop_
_entity.id
_entity.type
_entity.pdbx_description
1 polymer ?
#
loop_
_entity_poly.entity_id
_entity_poly.type
_entity_poly.pdbx_seq_one_letter_code
_entity_poly.pdbx_strand_id
1 'polypeptide(L)' 'MINLYYLSTCPYCKKVIDFLDSSNIEYRLLDIDEQENFNKLMKIGKKRQVPFIVDTNTGNVMYESADIIDYLSKEYL' A
#
# COMPACT_ATOMS: atom_id res chain seq x y z
N MET A 1 7.87 8.43 -0.80
CA MET A 1 7.72 7.24 0.07
C MET A 1 6.35 6.61 -0.13
N ILE A 2 6.32 5.33 -0.30
CA ILE A 2 5.07 4.58 -0.42
C ILE A 2 4.70 4.05 0.95
N ASN A 3 3.53 4.43 1.45
CA ASN A 3 2.98 3.85 2.68
C ASN A 3 2.01 2.76 2.27
N LEU A 4 2.32 1.52 2.64
CA LEU A 4 1.49 0.37 2.31
C LEU A 4 0.77 -0.13 3.57
N TYR A 5 -0.54 -0.02 3.55
CA TYR A 5 -1.40 -0.58 4.61
C TYR A 5 -1.69 -2.03 4.27
N TYR A 6 -1.45 -2.93 5.20
CA TYR A 6 -1.48 -4.35 4.92
C TYR A 6 -1.94 -5.19 6.11
N LEU A 7 -2.19 -6.47 5.83
CA LEU A 7 -2.35 -7.52 6.84
C LEU A 7 -1.40 -8.66 6.47
N SER A 8 -0.78 -9.26 7.46
CA SER A 8 0.18 -10.34 7.24
C SER A 8 -0.43 -11.58 6.60
N THR A 9 -1.75 -11.74 6.74
CA THR A 9 -2.48 -12.88 6.19
C THR A 9 -3.05 -12.63 4.79
N CYS A 10 -2.80 -11.47 4.22
CA CYS A 10 -3.36 -11.06 2.94
C CYS A 10 -2.43 -11.42 1.78
N PRO A 11 -2.80 -12.38 0.92
CA PRO A 11 -1.93 -12.77 -0.21
C PRO A 11 -1.75 -11.66 -1.24
N TYR A 12 -2.75 -10.80 -1.42
CA TYR A 12 -2.63 -9.66 -2.34
C TYR A 12 -1.68 -8.60 -1.81
N CYS A 13 -1.62 -8.44 -0.48
CA CYS A 13 -0.64 -7.56 0.16
C CYS A 13 0.78 -8.09 -0.09
N LYS A 14 0.96 -9.40 0.02
CA LYS A 14 2.26 -10.03 -0.23
C LYS A 14 2.74 -9.77 -1.66
N LYS A 15 1.84 -9.82 -2.63
CA LYS A 15 2.18 -9.52 -4.02
C LYS A 15 2.77 -8.12 -4.16
N VAL A 16 2.15 -7.14 -3.52
CA VAL A 16 2.62 -5.76 -3.57
C VAL A 16 3.96 -5.61 -2.87
N ILE A 17 4.10 -6.24 -1.70
CA ILE A 17 5.36 -6.20 -0.95
C ILE A 17 6.49 -6.81 -1.77
N ASP A 18 6.27 -7.96 -2.37
CA ASP A 18 7.27 -8.62 -3.21
C ASP A 18 7.68 -7.74 -4.39
N PHE A 19 6.71 -7.07 -5.00
CA PHE A 19 6.99 -6.15 -6.09
C PHE A 19 7.86 -4.97 -5.62
N LEU A 20 7.51 -4.38 -4.49
CA LEU A 20 8.28 -3.26 -3.93
C LEU A 20 9.71 -3.67 -3.61
N ASP A 21 9.88 -4.83 -3.01
CA ASP A 21 11.20 -5.35 -2.66
C ASP A 21 12.07 -5.59 -3.91
N SER A 22 11.49 -6.15 -4.96
CA SER A 22 12.23 -6.45 -6.17
C SER A 22 12.49 -5.23 -7.04
N SER A 23 11.79 -4.14 -6.81
CA SER A 23 11.85 -2.92 -7.63
C SER A 23 12.69 -1.82 -7.00
N ASN A 24 13.25 -2.07 -5.82
CA ASN A 24 14.08 -1.09 -5.11
C ASN A 24 13.36 0.24 -4.83
N ILE A 25 12.06 0.16 -4.59
CA ILE A 25 11.23 1.33 -4.25
C ILE A 25 11.16 1.46 -2.73
N GLU A 26 11.40 2.65 -2.21
CA GLU A 26 11.27 2.91 -0.78
C GLU A 26 9.81 2.83 -0.34
N TYR A 27 9.56 2.09 0.74
CA TYR A 27 8.22 1.95 1.26
C TYR A 27 8.22 1.72 2.76
N ARG A 28 7.06 1.94 3.37
CA ARG A 28 6.82 1.70 4.79
C ARG A 28 5.61 0.78 4.92
N LEU A 29 5.72 -0.22 5.77
CA LEU A 29 4.61 -1.14 6.05
C LEU A 29 3.83 -0.64 7.26
N LEU A 30 2.50 -0.57 7.11
CA LEU A 30 1.60 -0.13 8.16
C LEU A 30 0.55 -1.22 8.38
N ASP A 31 0.76 -2.01 9.43
CA ASP A 31 -0.13 -3.13 9.77
C ASP A 31 -1.44 -2.60 10.34
N ILE A 32 -2.56 -2.91 9.71
CA ILE A 32 -3.86 -2.40 10.14
C ILE A 32 -4.43 -3.14 11.36
N ASP A 33 -3.77 -4.18 11.85
CA ASP A 33 -4.10 -4.74 13.16
C ASP A 33 -3.74 -3.73 14.26
N GLU A 34 -2.83 -2.80 13.99
CA GLU A 34 -2.57 -1.69 14.89
C GLU A 34 -3.64 -0.62 14.69
N GLN A 35 -4.31 -0.26 15.79
CA GLN A 35 -5.45 0.65 15.74
C GLN A 35 -5.15 1.98 15.08
N GLU A 36 -3.98 2.54 15.35
CA GLU A 36 -3.57 3.82 14.76
C GLU A 36 -3.53 3.75 13.23
N ASN A 37 -2.97 2.67 12.69
CA ASN A 37 -2.87 2.48 11.25
C ASN A 37 -4.24 2.24 10.63
N PHE A 38 -5.08 1.45 11.31
CA PHE A 38 -6.46 1.23 10.87
C PHE A 38 -7.23 2.54 10.79
N ASN A 39 -7.08 3.40 11.80
CA ASN A 39 -7.75 4.68 11.82
C ASN A 39 -7.32 5.57 10.65
N LYS A 40 -6.03 5.56 10.32
CA LYS A 40 -5.51 6.32 9.18
C LYS A 40 -6.05 5.79 7.86
N LEU A 41 -6.10 4.46 7.71
CA LEU A 41 -6.66 3.84 6.51
C LEU A 41 -8.11 4.29 6.31
N MET A 42 -8.91 4.23 7.35
CA MET A 42 -10.33 4.61 7.27
C MET A 42 -10.51 6.09 6.99
N LYS A 43 -9.64 6.93 7.54
CA LYS A 43 -9.70 8.37 7.31
C LYS A 43 -9.39 8.74 5.87
N ILE A 44 -8.39 8.10 5.29
CA ILE A 44 -7.91 8.42 3.95
C ILE A 44 -8.69 7.67 2.87
N GLY A 45 -8.80 6.35 3.03
CA GLY A 45 -9.39 5.48 2.01
C GLY A 45 -10.89 5.23 2.18
N LYS A 46 -11.37 5.34 3.41
CA LYS A 46 -12.79 5.18 3.78
C LYS A 46 -13.34 3.77 3.56
N LYS A 47 -12.48 2.79 3.33
CA LYS A 47 -12.84 1.39 3.21
C LYS A 47 -11.89 0.53 4.03
N ARG A 48 -12.41 -0.47 4.71
CA ARG A 48 -11.59 -1.47 5.38
C ARG A 48 -11.16 -2.52 4.37
N GLN A 49 -10.15 -2.18 3.58
CA GLN A 49 -9.63 -3.07 2.54
C GLN A 49 -8.12 -2.90 2.43
N VAL A 50 -7.40 -3.98 2.26
CA VAL A 50 -5.96 -3.98 1.99
C VAL A 50 -5.70 -4.88 0.79
N PRO A 51 -4.62 -4.67 0.03
CA PRO A 51 -3.62 -3.61 0.21
C PRO A 51 -4.17 -2.23 -0.14
N PHE A 52 -3.64 -1.21 0.51
CA PHE A 52 -3.97 0.18 0.23
C PHE A 52 -2.66 0.97 0.29
N ILE A 53 -2.38 1.79 -0.72
CA ILE A 53 -1.17 2.62 -0.70
C ILE A 53 -1.52 4.10 -0.65
N VAL A 54 -0.60 4.84 -0.03
CA VAL A 54 -0.54 6.30 -0.11
C VAL A 54 0.85 6.64 -0.61
N ASP A 55 0.93 7.29 -1.76
CA ASP A 55 2.20 7.80 -2.27
C ASP A 55 2.37 9.23 -1.76
N THR A 56 3.27 9.41 -0.80
CA THR A 56 3.46 10.72 -0.17
C THR A 56 4.10 11.74 -1.12
N ASN A 57 4.73 11.29 -2.20
CA ASN A 57 5.35 12.20 -3.16
C ASN A 57 4.32 12.84 -4.09
N THR A 58 3.25 12.14 -4.42
CA THR A 58 2.24 12.61 -5.38
C THR A 58 0.89 12.86 -4.74
N GLY A 59 0.66 12.32 -3.55
CA GLY A 59 -0.64 12.36 -2.90
C GLY A 59 -1.63 11.33 -3.41
N ASN A 60 -1.24 10.50 -4.37
CA ASN A 60 -2.12 9.45 -4.90
C ASN A 60 -2.37 8.35 -3.89
N VAL A 61 -3.60 7.89 -3.84
CA VAL A 61 -4.01 6.78 -2.98
C VAL A 61 -4.80 5.78 -3.81
N MET A 62 -4.66 4.50 -3.48
CA MET A 62 -5.42 3.49 -4.22
C MET A 62 -5.48 2.15 -3.52
N TYR A 63 -6.52 1.41 -3.85
CA TYR A 63 -6.72 0.03 -3.46
C TYR A 63 -6.37 -0.86 -4.64
N GLU A 64 -6.53 -2.17 -4.50
CA GLU A 64 -6.37 -3.20 -5.53
C GLU A 64 -4.91 -3.44 -5.93
N SER A 65 -4.44 -4.65 -5.66
CA SER A 65 -3.03 -5.01 -5.89
C SER A 65 -2.59 -4.80 -7.34
N ALA A 66 -3.46 -5.13 -8.30
CA ALA A 66 -3.12 -4.97 -9.72
C ALA A 66 -2.94 -3.50 -10.10
N ASP A 67 -3.84 -2.65 -9.61
CA ASP A 67 -3.77 -1.21 -9.87
C ASP A 67 -2.56 -0.58 -9.20
N ILE A 68 -2.26 -1.03 -7.98
CA ILE A 68 -1.09 -0.55 -7.23
C ILE A 68 0.20 -0.88 -7.99
N ILE A 69 0.34 -2.12 -8.41
CA ILE A 69 1.55 -2.57 -9.13
C ILE A 69 1.68 -1.82 -10.46
N ASP A 70 0.58 -1.65 -11.19
CA ASP A 70 0.58 -0.89 -12.44
C ASP A 70 1.03 0.55 -12.22
N TYR A 71 0.47 1.20 -11.21
CA TYR A 71 0.84 2.57 -10.85
C TYR A 71 2.33 2.67 -10.51
N LEU A 72 2.82 1.77 -9.66
CA LEU A 72 4.22 1.78 -9.23
C LEU A 72 5.16 1.54 -10.42
N SER A 73 4.78 0.65 -11.33
CA SER A 73 5.57 0.38 -12.53
C SER A 73 5.70 1.61 -13.41
N LYS A 74 4.61 2.34 -13.59
CA LYS A 74 4.60 3.53 -14.45
C LYS A 74 5.28 4.72 -13.80
N GLU A 75 5.15 4.85 -12.48
CA GLU A 75 5.65 6.03 -11.77
C GLU A 75 7.12 5.91 -11.39
N TYR A 76 7.59 4.70 -11.08
CA TYR A 76 8.91 4.49 -10.50
C TYR A 76 9.86 3.62 -11.32
N LEU A 77 9.39 2.99 -12.40
CA LEU A 77 10.24 2.12 -13.22
C LEU A 77 10.35 2.55 -14.69
#